data_44442457054b451437643ce342605314
#
_entry.id   44442457054b451437643ce342605314
#
_cell.length_a   1.000
_cell.length_b   1.000
_cell.length_c   1.000
_cell.angle_alpha   90.00
_cell.angle_beta   90.00
_cell.angle_gamma   90.00
#
_symmetry.space_group_name_H-M   'P 1'
#
loop_
_entity.id
_entity.type
_entity.pdbx_description
1 polymer ?
#
loop_
_entity_poly.entity_id
_entity_poly.type
_entity_poly.pdbx_seq_one_letter_code
_entity_poly.pdbx_strand_id
1 'polypeptide(L)'
;MNNAKKRFRRNRPLPLGGRGAKRGGSSPVRRSRRERSRGAALLTAMIIVALVATLASSMLWQQWRAIQVEAAERARTQSAWVLSGALDWTRMILREDAKTGGTDHLGEPWAVPLAEARLSTFLAADKDNTDDAPDAFLSGTITDANSRYNLTNIVQGGKIDPVAQAALQRLCETVGLSVDVATRISVGLRDASPAPPPDPGASGASGVAATPPAANPRPANPPLMPRSASQLTWLGIEPAAVQALEPYVVILPEASAINVNTAPREVLVAAIEGLDLATAERIVQSRQRVPIKSPADLKALAPSLPPASFDRIAVGSNFFEVRGRLRLGDVVLEQRSLVQRRGAQVLVLQRERVSSRDGMGS
;
A
#
# COMPACT_ATOMS: atom_id res chain seq x y z
N MET A 1 -57.65 -15.81 10.61
CA MET A 1 -58.32 -17.09 10.80
C MET A 1 -58.08 -17.52 12.24
N ASN A 2 -59.15 -17.45 12.95
CA ASN A 2 -59.75 -18.33 13.96
C ASN A 2 -58.99 -18.51 15.28
N ASN A 3 -59.60 -17.91 16.33
CA ASN A 3 -60.65 -18.44 17.24
C ASN A 3 -60.04 -19.40 18.28
N ALA A 4 -60.34 -19.41 19.56
CA ALA A 4 -61.53 -19.04 20.40
C ALA A 4 -61.09 -19.15 21.88
N LYS A 5 -61.48 -18.26 22.78
CA LYS A 5 -62.63 -18.36 23.73
C LYS A 5 -62.77 -19.65 24.51
N LYS A 6 -62.75 -19.50 25.90
CA LYS A 6 -63.77 -19.95 26.89
C LYS A 6 -63.18 -19.74 28.29
N ARG A 7 -63.60 -18.86 29.18
CA ARG A 7 -64.78 -18.80 30.08
C ARG A 7 -65.09 -20.08 30.83
N PHE A 8 -65.12 -20.01 32.21
CA PHE A 8 -66.16 -20.40 33.14
C PHE A 8 -65.66 -20.26 34.59
N ARG A 9 -66.14 -19.42 35.43
CA ARG A 9 -67.31 -19.33 36.32
C ARG A 9 -67.26 -20.20 37.59
N ARG A 10 -67.32 -19.46 38.75
CA ARG A 10 -68.17 -19.63 39.97
C ARG A 10 -67.85 -20.79 40.93
N ASN A 11 -67.70 -20.52 42.19
CA ASN A 11 -68.77 -20.42 43.22
C ASN A 11 -68.19 -20.13 44.62
N ARG A 12 -68.96 -19.32 45.38
CA ARG A 12 -68.97 -19.16 46.82
C ARG A 12 -69.74 -20.33 47.47
N PRO A 13 -69.68 -20.59 48.83
CA PRO A 13 -70.34 -19.70 49.83
C PRO A 13 -69.66 -19.60 51.19
N LEU A 14 -70.16 -18.64 52.02
CA LEU A 14 -70.07 -18.50 53.46
C LEU A 14 -71.01 -19.52 54.15
N PRO A 15 -71.02 -19.78 55.55
CA PRO A 15 -71.26 -18.78 56.57
C PRO A 15 -70.72 -19.06 57.99
N LEU A 16 -70.95 -18.01 58.90
CA LEU A 16 -71.36 -17.96 60.32
C LEU A 16 -70.50 -18.62 61.44
N GLY A 17 -69.97 -17.88 62.34
CA GLY A 17 -70.67 -17.47 63.59
C GLY A 17 -69.81 -17.89 64.80
N GLY A 18 -69.61 -16.99 65.79
CA GLY A 18 -69.09 -17.41 67.10
C GLY A 18 -68.49 -16.24 67.94
N ARG A 19 -69.34 -15.70 68.81
CA ARG A 19 -69.02 -14.73 69.89
C ARG A 19 -68.06 -15.31 70.91
N GLY A 20 -67.21 -14.39 71.55
CA GLY A 20 -66.64 -14.72 72.84
C GLY A 20 -65.47 -13.80 73.28
N ALA A 21 -65.82 -12.78 74.10
CA ALA A 21 -65.19 -12.26 75.31
C ALA A 21 -63.73 -11.73 75.36
N LYS A 22 -63.69 -10.48 75.65
CA LYS A 22 -62.66 -9.67 76.42
C LYS A 22 -61.60 -10.38 77.21
N ARG A 23 -60.33 -9.91 77.07
CA ARG A 23 -59.51 -9.43 78.19
C ARG A 23 -58.33 -8.60 77.60
N GLY A 24 -58.03 -7.50 78.37
CA GLY A 24 -57.02 -6.52 78.01
C GLY A 24 -55.61 -7.03 78.22
N GLY A 25 -54.69 -6.51 77.43
CA GLY A 25 -53.26 -6.73 77.55
C GLY A 25 -52.55 -5.64 76.81
N SER A 26 -51.90 -4.78 77.49
CA SER A 26 -51.09 -3.65 77.12
C SER A 26 -50.19 -3.94 75.89
N SER A 27 -50.29 -3.12 74.88
CA SER A 27 -49.45 -3.13 73.70
C SER A 27 -48.04 -2.59 74.00
N PRO A 28 -46.95 -3.28 73.72
CA PRO A 28 -45.67 -2.64 73.66
C PRO A 28 -45.48 -2.02 72.21
N VAL A 29 -45.20 -0.76 72.29
CA VAL A 29 -44.72 0.18 71.29
C VAL A 29 -44.05 -0.45 70.04
N ARG A 30 -44.77 -0.48 68.91
CA ARG A 30 -44.29 -0.80 67.57
C ARG A 30 -43.69 0.47 66.89
N ARG A 31 -42.66 1.09 67.54
CA ARG A 31 -42.02 2.29 66.93
C ARG A 31 -40.72 2.05 66.15
N SER A 32 -40.09 0.88 66.20
CA SER A 32 -38.74 0.69 65.63
C SER A 32 -38.71 0.13 64.19
N ARG A 33 -39.83 -0.28 63.62
CA ARG A 33 -39.84 -0.87 62.26
C ARG A 33 -39.97 0.15 61.12
N ARG A 34 -40.53 1.35 61.39
CA ARG A 34 -40.73 2.40 60.36
C ARG A 34 -39.47 3.21 60.08
N GLU A 35 -38.54 3.34 60.98
CA GLU A 35 -37.30 4.08 60.75
C GLU A 35 -36.26 3.26 59.98
N ARG A 36 -36.19 1.95 60.16
CA ARG A 36 -35.34 1.04 59.36
C ARG A 36 -35.80 0.95 57.90
N SER A 37 -37.07 1.03 57.61
CA SER A 37 -37.59 1.00 56.24
C SER A 37 -37.31 2.29 55.47
N ARG A 38 -37.22 3.45 56.14
CA ARG A 38 -36.91 4.75 55.53
C ARG A 38 -35.42 4.79 55.08
N GLY A 39 -34.48 4.24 55.88
CA GLY A 39 -33.08 4.15 55.52
C GLY A 39 -32.84 3.22 54.34
N ALA A 40 -33.51 2.06 54.31
CA ALA A 40 -33.40 1.12 53.17
C ALA A 40 -33.95 1.71 51.87
N ALA A 41 -35.07 2.43 51.94
CA ALA A 41 -35.63 3.09 50.76
C ALA A 41 -34.73 4.20 50.18
N LEU A 42 -34.06 4.95 51.08
CA LEU A 42 -33.09 5.96 50.63
C LEU A 42 -31.86 5.33 49.96
N LEU A 43 -31.34 4.24 50.53
CA LEU A 43 -30.19 3.49 49.95
C LEU A 43 -30.55 2.90 48.57
N THR A 44 -31.76 2.30 48.43
CA THR A 44 -32.22 1.77 47.14
C THR A 44 -32.40 2.87 46.10
N ALA A 45 -32.96 4.03 46.50
CA ALA A 45 -33.08 5.19 45.63
C ALA A 45 -31.69 5.69 45.16
N MET A 46 -30.72 5.80 46.08
CA MET A 46 -29.36 6.21 45.70
C MET A 46 -28.68 5.20 44.78
N ILE A 47 -28.89 3.90 45.00
CA ILE A 47 -28.37 2.87 44.09
C ILE A 47 -28.96 2.96 42.71
N ILE A 48 -30.29 3.17 42.60
CA ILE A 48 -30.97 3.34 41.31
C ILE A 48 -30.46 4.58 40.60
N VAL A 49 -30.32 5.71 41.28
CA VAL A 49 -29.78 6.95 40.71
C VAL A 49 -28.34 6.74 40.23
N ALA A 50 -27.48 6.11 41.02
CA ALA A 50 -26.11 5.80 40.64
C ALA A 50 -26.06 4.87 39.42
N LEU A 51 -26.91 3.86 39.37
CA LEU A 51 -27.01 2.92 38.26
C LEU A 51 -27.51 3.61 36.96
N VAL A 52 -28.52 4.46 37.06
CA VAL A 52 -29.01 5.26 35.93
C VAL A 52 -27.92 6.22 35.46
N ALA A 53 -27.24 6.92 36.36
CA ALA A 53 -26.15 7.83 36.02
C ALA A 53 -24.96 7.11 35.33
N THR A 54 -24.58 5.93 35.81
CA THR A 54 -23.51 5.14 35.17
C THR A 54 -23.91 4.64 33.77
N LEU A 55 -25.17 4.18 33.61
CA LEU A 55 -25.70 3.78 32.31
C LEU A 55 -25.77 4.97 31.33
N ALA A 56 -26.27 6.11 31.78
CA ALA A 56 -26.34 7.32 30.95
C ALA A 56 -24.91 7.78 30.52
N SER A 57 -23.96 7.78 31.47
CA SER A 57 -22.56 8.14 31.17
C SER A 57 -21.92 7.17 30.17
N SER A 58 -22.20 5.86 30.29
CA SER A 58 -21.68 4.87 29.36
C SER A 58 -22.25 5.04 27.93
N MET A 59 -23.56 5.38 27.84
CA MET A 59 -24.19 5.66 26.54
C MET A 59 -23.62 6.92 25.89
N LEU A 60 -23.42 7.99 26.64
CA LEU A 60 -22.80 9.23 26.14
C LEU A 60 -21.38 8.97 25.63
N TRP A 61 -20.60 8.19 26.36
CA TRP A 61 -19.24 7.84 25.95
C TRP A 61 -19.21 6.98 24.68
N GLN A 62 -20.14 6.02 24.55
CA GLN A 62 -20.30 5.23 23.33
C GLN A 62 -20.71 6.09 22.14
N GLN A 63 -21.65 7.03 22.31
CA GLN A 63 -22.06 7.95 21.26
C GLN A 63 -20.91 8.86 20.82
N TRP A 64 -20.17 9.43 21.77
CA TRP A 64 -19.01 10.25 21.47
C TRP A 64 -17.95 9.47 20.67
N ARG A 65 -17.67 8.24 21.10
CA ARG A 65 -16.73 7.36 20.37
C ARG A 65 -17.23 7.01 18.98
N ALA A 66 -18.51 6.76 18.80
CA ALA A 66 -19.11 6.47 17.50
C ALA A 66 -18.96 7.66 16.54
N ILE A 67 -19.19 8.88 17.02
CA ILE A 67 -19.03 10.13 16.24
C ILE A 67 -17.55 10.29 15.82
N GLN A 68 -16.60 10.05 16.71
CA GLN A 68 -15.17 10.14 16.38
C GLN A 68 -14.76 9.13 15.30
N VAL A 69 -15.22 7.88 15.42
CA VAL A 69 -14.96 6.84 14.42
C VAL A 69 -15.57 7.22 13.08
N GLU A 70 -16.82 7.69 13.06
CA GLU A 70 -17.49 8.11 11.83
C GLU A 70 -16.78 9.31 11.17
N ALA A 71 -16.37 10.30 11.94
CA ALA A 71 -15.60 11.44 11.44
C ALA A 71 -14.27 11.00 10.81
N ALA A 72 -13.54 10.08 11.47
CA ALA A 72 -12.30 9.52 10.94
C ALA A 72 -12.52 8.73 9.64
N GLU A 73 -13.57 7.91 9.55
CA GLU A 73 -13.89 7.15 8.34
C GLU A 73 -14.33 8.07 7.18
N ARG A 74 -15.08 9.14 7.46
CA ARG A 74 -15.41 10.16 6.46
C ARG A 74 -14.14 10.85 5.93
N ALA A 75 -13.24 11.28 6.83
CA ALA A 75 -11.99 11.91 6.45
C ALA A 75 -11.13 10.99 5.59
N ARG A 76 -11.02 9.70 5.95
CA ARG A 76 -10.30 8.69 5.16
C ARG A 76 -10.91 8.51 3.77
N THR A 77 -12.22 8.45 3.68
CA THR A 77 -12.95 8.28 2.41
C THR A 77 -12.75 9.51 1.52
N GLN A 78 -12.91 10.71 2.05
CA GLN A 78 -12.65 11.96 1.34
C GLN A 78 -11.21 12.03 0.83
N SER A 79 -10.24 11.71 1.69
CA SER A 79 -8.82 11.68 1.32
C SER A 79 -8.54 10.69 0.18
N ALA A 80 -9.17 9.52 0.22
CA ALA A 80 -9.01 8.51 -0.84
C ALA A 80 -9.57 8.99 -2.19
N TRP A 81 -10.70 9.70 -2.18
CA TRP A 81 -11.28 10.30 -3.39
C TRP A 81 -10.37 11.39 -3.97
N VAL A 82 -9.83 12.27 -3.13
CA VAL A 82 -8.91 13.33 -3.57
C VAL A 82 -7.65 12.73 -4.18
N LEU A 83 -7.03 11.73 -3.53
CA LEU A 83 -5.86 11.04 -4.06
C LEU A 83 -6.16 10.28 -5.36
N SER A 84 -7.38 9.75 -5.52
CA SER A 84 -7.79 9.15 -6.79
C SER A 84 -7.88 10.20 -7.90
N GLY A 85 -8.45 11.37 -7.63
CA GLY A 85 -8.48 12.48 -8.57
C GLY A 85 -7.09 13.00 -8.94
N ALA A 86 -6.18 13.10 -7.96
CA ALA A 86 -4.79 13.46 -8.20
C ALA A 86 -4.08 12.44 -9.11
N LEU A 87 -4.35 11.14 -8.91
CA LEU A 87 -3.81 10.10 -9.79
C LEU A 87 -4.38 10.20 -11.21
N ASP A 88 -5.66 10.51 -11.37
CA ASP A 88 -6.27 10.70 -12.70
C ASP A 88 -5.69 11.93 -13.40
N TRP A 89 -5.40 13.00 -12.67
CA TRP A 89 -4.68 14.15 -13.20
C TRP A 89 -3.25 13.78 -13.63
N THR A 90 -2.53 13.00 -12.83
CA THR A 90 -1.21 12.46 -13.21
C THR A 90 -1.28 11.64 -14.50
N ARG A 91 -2.30 10.80 -14.65
CA ARG A 91 -2.52 10.01 -15.87
C ARG A 91 -2.76 10.90 -17.09
N MET A 92 -3.41 12.05 -16.91
CA MET A 92 -3.61 13.04 -17.97
C MET A 92 -2.27 13.66 -18.39
N ILE A 93 -1.41 14.05 -17.44
CA ILE A 93 -0.08 14.58 -17.72
C ILE A 93 0.74 13.55 -18.54
N LEU A 94 0.84 12.30 -18.06
CA LEU A 94 1.59 11.25 -18.75
C LEU A 94 1.00 10.88 -20.12
N ARG A 95 -0.30 11.07 -20.31
CA ARG A 95 -0.96 10.89 -21.62
C ARG A 95 -0.63 12.02 -22.59
N GLU A 96 -0.60 13.26 -22.11
CA GLU A 96 -0.26 14.41 -22.94
C GLU A 96 1.21 14.35 -23.35
N ASP A 97 2.07 14.00 -22.42
CA ASP A 97 3.48 13.73 -22.67
C ASP A 97 3.69 12.67 -23.76
N ALA A 98 2.98 11.55 -23.70
CA ALA A 98 3.03 10.51 -24.73
C ALA A 98 2.62 10.99 -26.13
N LYS A 99 1.76 12.02 -26.24
CA LYS A 99 1.32 12.56 -27.54
C LYS A 99 2.37 13.47 -28.15
N THR A 100 3.11 14.21 -27.34
CA THR A 100 4.19 15.06 -27.82
C THR A 100 5.34 14.24 -28.40
N GLY A 101 5.47 12.99 -27.94
CA GLY A 101 6.51 12.05 -28.37
C GLY A 101 7.90 12.51 -27.95
N GLY A 102 8.85 11.61 -27.97
CA GLY A 102 10.21 11.96 -27.64
C GLY A 102 10.86 11.00 -26.66
N THR A 103 11.81 11.52 -25.92
CA THR A 103 12.55 10.80 -24.89
C THR A 103 12.04 11.24 -23.52
N ASP A 104 11.81 10.28 -22.61
CA ASP A 104 11.44 10.63 -21.23
C ASP A 104 12.69 11.05 -20.44
N HIS A 105 12.66 12.24 -19.87
CA HIS A 105 13.80 12.78 -19.11
C HIS A 105 13.34 13.65 -17.92
N LEU A 106 14.29 13.93 -17.00
CA LEU A 106 13.98 14.64 -15.75
C LEU A 106 13.67 16.15 -15.91
N GLY A 107 13.80 16.70 -17.12
CA GLY A 107 13.43 18.08 -17.45
C GLY A 107 11.97 18.24 -17.91
N GLU A 108 11.20 17.16 -17.97
CA GLU A 108 9.80 17.19 -18.40
C GLU A 108 8.82 17.56 -17.28
N PRO A 109 7.63 18.07 -17.65
CA PRO A 109 6.64 18.52 -16.66
C PRO A 109 6.23 17.45 -15.64
N TRP A 110 6.17 16.18 -16.05
CA TRP A 110 5.83 15.09 -15.14
C TRP A 110 6.88 14.85 -14.06
N ALA A 111 8.14 15.15 -14.31
CA ALA A 111 9.24 14.94 -13.38
C ALA A 111 9.32 16.03 -12.28
N VAL A 112 8.61 17.15 -12.45
CA VAL A 112 8.57 18.22 -11.47
C VAL A 112 7.70 17.84 -10.29
N PRO A 113 8.25 17.77 -9.06
CA PRO A 113 7.46 17.47 -7.87
C PRO A 113 6.38 18.52 -7.64
N LEU A 114 5.17 18.07 -7.32
CA LEU A 114 4.13 18.94 -6.81
C LEU A 114 4.44 19.25 -5.34
N ALA A 115 4.89 20.49 -5.07
CA ALA A 115 5.07 20.99 -3.71
C ALA A 115 3.74 20.98 -2.95
N GLU A 116 3.78 20.90 -1.62
CA GLU A 116 2.57 20.92 -0.79
C GLU A 116 1.80 22.22 -1.04
N ALA A 117 0.59 22.10 -1.57
CA ALA A 117 -0.27 23.22 -1.90
C ALA A 117 -1.71 22.95 -1.41
N ARG A 118 -2.41 24.01 -1.03
CA ARG A 118 -3.82 23.91 -0.63
C ARG A 118 -4.67 23.35 -1.77
N LEU A 119 -5.52 22.39 -1.48
CA LEU A 119 -6.41 21.78 -2.46
C LEU A 119 -7.37 22.82 -3.08
N SER A 120 -7.81 23.82 -2.29
CA SER A 120 -8.62 24.93 -2.77
C SER A 120 -7.97 25.72 -3.89
N THR A 121 -6.65 25.81 -3.92
CA THR A 121 -5.90 26.47 -4.99
C THR A 121 -6.03 25.74 -6.33
N PHE A 122 -6.18 24.41 -6.32
CA PHE A 122 -6.40 23.59 -7.51
C PHE A 122 -7.87 23.56 -7.94
N LEU A 123 -8.80 23.67 -6.98
CA LEU A 123 -10.23 23.59 -7.22
C LEU A 123 -10.86 24.97 -7.48
N ALA A 124 -10.11 26.05 -7.32
CA ALA A 124 -10.58 27.43 -7.43
C ALA A 124 -10.93 27.87 -8.87
N ALA A 125 -11.76 27.08 -9.55
CA ALA A 125 -12.57 27.59 -10.64
C ALA A 125 -13.73 28.50 -10.13
N ASP A 126 -14.11 28.39 -8.84
CA ASP A 126 -15.13 29.19 -8.17
C ASP A 126 -14.52 29.90 -6.95
N LYS A 127 -14.32 31.22 -7.07
CA LYS A 127 -13.70 32.05 -6.03
C LYS A 127 -14.60 32.31 -4.81
N ASP A 128 -15.87 31.92 -4.84
CA ASP A 128 -16.87 32.32 -3.86
C ASP A 128 -17.17 31.28 -2.76
N ASN A 129 -16.52 30.11 -2.74
CA ASN A 129 -16.82 29.02 -1.79
C ASN A 129 -15.60 28.49 -1.04
N THR A 130 -14.71 29.36 -0.57
CA THR A 130 -13.44 28.95 0.04
C THR A 130 -13.45 28.93 1.57
N ASP A 131 -14.45 29.48 2.24
CA ASP A 131 -14.42 29.67 3.70
C ASP A 131 -14.82 28.43 4.52
N ASP A 132 -15.53 27.47 3.94
CA ASP A 132 -15.95 26.24 4.62
C ASP A 132 -15.20 24.96 4.17
N ALA A 133 -14.26 25.07 3.23
CA ALA A 133 -13.51 23.90 2.78
C ALA A 133 -12.48 23.48 3.83
N PRO A 134 -12.44 22.19 4.21
CA PRO A 134 -11.44 21.71 5.17
C PRO A 134 -10.03 22.01 4.65
N ASP A 135 -9.12 22.41 5.56
CA ASP A 135 -7.72 22.62 5.25
C ASP A 135 -7.07 21.32 4.74
N ALA A 136 -7.13 21.17 3.44
CA ALA A 136 -6.56 20.02 2.73
C ALA A 136 -5.33 20.47 1.93
N PHE A 137 -4.23 19.76 2.10
CA PHE A 137 -2.98 20.01 1.40
C PHE A 137 -2.56 18.78 0.62
N LEU A 138 -2.31 18.97 -0.67
CA LEU A 138 -1.88 17.93 -1.59
C LEU A 138 -0.44 18.16 -2.02
N SER A 139 0.36 17.10 -1.99
CA SER A 139 1.69 17.05 -2.58
C SER A 139 1.86 15.72 -3.33
N GLY A 140 2.82 15.65 -4.24
CA GLY A 140 3.06 14.42 -4.96
C GLY A 140 4.28 14.45 -5.86
N THR A 141 4.69 13.27 -6.28
CA THR A 141 5.80 13.07 -7.22
C THR A 141 5.44 11.98 -8.22
N ILE A 142 5.92 12.16 -9.45
CA ILE A 142 5.94 11.11 -10.46
C ILE A 142 7.40 10.75 -10.67
N THR A 143 7.72 9.48 -10.56
CA THR A 143 9.08 8.98 -10.75
C THR A 143 9.07 7.92 -11.84
N ASP A 144 10.04 7.99 -12.73
CA ASP A 144 10.23 6.95 -13.73
C ASP A 144 10.64 5.63 -13.06
N ALA A 145 9.83 4.59 -13.21
CA ALA A 145 10.14 3.27 -12.67
C ALA A 145 11.21 2.54 -13.50
N ASN A 146 11.35 2.89 -14.79
CA ASN A 146 12.42 2.39 -15.65
C ASN A 146 13.79 3.02 -15.35
N SER A 147 13.86 4.00 -14.46
CA SER A 147 15.15 4.51 -13.93
C SER A 147 15.88 3.51 -13.05
N ARG A 148 15.18 2.49 -12.56
CA ARG A 148 15.70 1.46 -11.64
C ARG A 148 15.85 0.12 -12.36
N TYR A 149 16.75 -0.72 -11.84
CA TYR A 149 16.96 -2.06 -12.36
C TYR A 149 15.74 -2.94 -12.11
N ASN A 150 15.10 -3.43 -13.17
CA ASN A 150 13.91 -4.28 -13.06
C ASN A 150 14.30 -5.73 -12.79
N LEU A 151 14.01 -6.22 -11.58
CA LEU A 151 14.30 -7.58 -11.15
C LEU A 151 13.54 -8.66 -11.94
N THR A 152 12.43 -8.30 -12.60
CA THR A 152 11.69 -9.21 -13.49
C THR A 152 12.52 -9.63 -14.70
N ASN A 153 13.54 -8.85 -15.09
CA ASN A 153 14.46 -9.20 -16.17
C ASN A 153 15.29 -10.45 -15.86
N ILE A 154 15.46 -10.81 -14.57
CA ILE A 154 16.34 -11.91 -14.14
C ILE A 154 15.76 -13.26 -14.52
N VAL A 155 14.45 -13.41 -14.54
CA VAL A 155 13.81 -14.70 -14.80
C VAL A 155 12.98 -14.63 -16.07
N GLN A 156 13.43 -15.34 -17.10
CA GLN A 156 12.78 -15.43 -18.40
C GLN A 156 12.38 -16.89 -18.65
N GLY A 157 11.09 -17.14 -18.86
CA GLY A 157 10.59 -18.51 -19.10
C GLY A 157 10.94 -19.50 -17.98
N GLY A 158 11.03 -19.05 -16.74
CA GLY A 158 11.37 -19.87 -15.57
C GLY A 158 12.86 -20.23 -15.45
N LYS A 159 13.73 -19.62 -16.26
CA LYS A 159 15.19 -19.75 -16.21
C LYS A 159 15.81 -18.41 -15.85
N ILE A 160 16.96 -18.47 -15.16
CA ILE A 160 17.74 -17.27 -14.84
C ILE A 160 18.47 -16.83 -16.11
N ASP A 161 18.30 -15.57 -16.50
CA ASP A 161 19.07 -14.92 -17.55
C ASP A 161 20.44 -14.54 -17.00
N PRO A 162 21.56 -15.12 -17.53
CA PRO A 162 22.89 -14.89 -16.99
C PRO A 162 23.34 -13.43 -17.13
N VAL A 163 22.93 -12.74 -18.19
CA VAL A 163 23.31 -11.34 -18.43
C VAL A 163 22.58 -10.43 -17.45
N ALA A 164 21.29 -10.70 -17.18
CA ALA A 164 20.54 -9.95 -16.17
C ALA A 164 21.07 -10.23 -14.76
N GLN A 165 21.43 -11.47 -14.46
CA GLN A 165 22.04 -11.80 -13.16
C GLN A 165 23.39 -11.09 -12.98
N ALA A 166 24.25 -11.07 -13.99
CA ALA A 166 25.52 -10.36 -13.96
C ALA A 166 25.33 -8.84 -13.74
N ALA A 167 24.30 -8.25 -14.35
CA ALA A 167 23.97 -6.86 -14.10
C ALA A 167 23.56 -6.62 -12.64
N LEU A 168 22.75 -7.50 -12.03
CA LEU A 168 22.41 -7.39 -10.61
C LEU A 168 23.64 -7.59 -9.70
N GLN A 169 24.57 -8.46 -10.07
CA GLN A 169 25.83 -8.65 -9.34
C GLN A 169 26.65 -7.35 -9.33
N ARG A 170 26.84 -6.72 -10.51
CA ARG A 170 27.51 -5.42 -10.63
C ARG A 170 26.81 -4.33 -9.80
N LEU A 171 25.47 -4.34 -9.77
CA LEU A 171 24.72 -3.40 -8.93
C LEU A 171 25.03 -3.62 -7.45
N CYS A 172 24.98 -4.86 -6.98
CA CYS A 172 25.32 -5.19 -5.59
C CYS A 172 26.73 -4.72 -5.22
N GLU A 173 27.73 -5.00 -6.06
CA GLU A 173 29.10 -4.53 -5.86
C GLU A 173 29.20 -3.01 -5.80
N THR A 174 28.50 -2.31 -6.71
CA THR A 174 28.51 -0.85 -6.78
C THR A 174 27.92 -0.20 -5.53
N VAL A 175 26.92 -0.83 -4.91
CA VAL A 175 26.28 -0.35 -3.67
C VAL A 175 26.89 -0.95 -2.39
N GLY A 176 28.01 -1.67 -2.52
CA GLY A 176 28.77 -2.23 -1.39
C GLY A 176 28.18 -3.51 -0.79
N LEU A 177 27.36 -4.24 -1.54
CA LEU A 177 26.80 -5.53 -1.15
C LEU A 177 27.60 -6.71 -1.74
N SER A 178 27.52 -7.85 -1.09
CA SER A 178 28.09 -9.10 -1.60
C SER A 178 27.37 -9.58 -2.86
N VAL A 179 28.12 -10.12 -3.83
CA VAL A 179 27.59 -10.81 -5.04
C VAL A 179 26.63 -11.96 -4.69
N ASP A 180 26.82 -12.58 -3.52
CA ASP A 180 25.92 -13.63 -3.02
C ASP A 180 24.47 -13.15 -2.84
N VAL A 181 24.26 -11.87 -2.50
CA VAL A 181 22.91 -11.27 -2.43
C VAL A 181 22.23 -11.34 -3.79
N ALA A 182 22.92 -10.99 -4.87
CA ALA A 182 22.38 -11.07 -6.23
C ALA A 182 22.03 -12.51 -6.62
N THR A 183 22.88 -13.47 -6.26
CA THR A 183 22.63 -14.89 -6.50
C THR A 183 21.40 -15.38 -5.74
N ARG A 184 21.25 -15.05 -4.46
CA ARG A 184 20.08 -15.41 -3.65
C ARG A 184 18.79 -14.78 -4.17
N ILE A 185 18.83 -13.51 -4.57
CA ILE A 185 17.67 -12.85 -5.21
C ILE A 185 17.29 -13.59 -6.50
N SER A 186 18.26 -13.90 -7.36
CA SER A 186 18.00 -14.57 -8.65
C SER A 186 17.37 -15.95 -8.47
N VAL A 187 17.92 -16.75 -7.55
CA VAL A 187 17.38 -18.08 -7.21
C VAL A 187 15.98 -17.94 -6.61
N GLY A 188 15.79 -17.04 -5.63
CA GLY A 188 14.52 -16.82 -4.99
C GLY A 188 13.42 -16.38 -5.97
N LEU A 189 13.74 -15.48 -6.91
CA LEU A 189 12.80 -15.04 -7.97
C LEU A 189 12.46 -16.17 -8.93
N ARG A 190 13.44 -17.00 -9.33
CA ARG A 190 13.19 -18.19 -10.15
C ARG A 190 12.24 -19.15 -9.45
N ASP A 191 12.49 -19.41 -8.17
CA ASP A 191 11.70 -20.36 -7.39
C ASP A 191 10.27 -19.84 -7.13
N ALA A 192 10.11 -18.53 -6.98
CA ALA A 192 8.81 -17.86 -6.85
C ALA A 192 8.04 -17.75 -8.18
N SER A 193 8.75 -17.84 -9.33
CA SER A 193 8.13 -17.71 -10.66
C SER A 193 7.27 -18.93 -11.00
N PRO A 194 6.18 -18.80 -11.81
CA PRO A 194 5.44 -19.94 -12.31
C PRO A 194 6.34 -20.94 -13.04
N ALA A 195 6.02 -22.23 -12.92
CA ALA A 195 6.73 -23.24 -13.69
C ALA A 195 6.54 -22.99 -15.20
N PRO A 196 7.58 -23.15 -16.04
CA PRO A 196 7.39 -23.10 -17.48
C PRO A 196 6.39 -24.20 -17.89
N PRO A 197 5.55 -23.92 -18.90
CA PRO A 197 4.67 -24.96 -19.43
C PRO A 197 5.48 -26.16 -19.89
N PRO A 198 5.01 -27.41 -19.74
CA PRO A 198 5.69 -28.58 -20.25
C PRO A 198 5.88 -28.43 -21.75
N ASP A 199 7.08 -28.78 -22.21
CA ASP A 199 7.44 -28.68 -23.63
C ASP A 199 6.52 -29.63 -24.43
N PRO A 200 5.69 -29.13 -25.38
CA PRO A 200 4.80 -29.99 -26.13
C PRO A 200 5.51 -31.06 -26.98
N GLY A 201 6.82 -30.92 -27.19
CA GLY A 201 7.67 -31.89 -27.87
C GLY A 201 8.15 -33.07 -27.00
N ALA A 202 8.00 -33.00 -25.67
CA ALA A 202 8.51 -34.07 -24.78
C ALA A 202 7.60 -35.31 -24.69
N SER A 203 6.43 -35.32 -25.30
CA SER A 203 5.45 -36.42 -25.24
C SER A 203 5.68 -37.57 -26.26
N GLY A 204 6.78 -37.56 -27.01
CA GLY A 204 7.01 -38.46 -28.14
C GLY A 204 8.11 -39.52 -27.98
N ALA A 205 8.85 -39.56 -26.87
CA ALA A 205 9.92 -40.58 -26.69
C ALA A 205 9.59 -41.56 -25.56
N SER A 206 8.76 -42.56 -25.84
CA SER A 206 8.72 -43.80 -25.08
C SER A 206 10.02 -44.57 -25.34
N GLY A 207 10.97 -44.54 -24.39
CA GLY A 207 12.14 -45.37 -24.44
C GLY A 207 13.36 -44.70 -23.81
N VAL A 208 13.72 -45.27 -22.63
CA VAL A 208 14.93 -44.97 -21.85
C VAL A 208 14.91 -43.62 -21.15
N ALA A 209 14.74 -43.67 -19.84
CA ALA A 209 14.88 -42.56 -18.94
C ALA A 209 16.26 -41.92 -19.04
N ALA A 210 16.43 -41.00 -19.99
CA ALA A 210 17.47 -39.99 -19.92
C ALA A 210 17.03 -39.00 -18.82
N THR A 211 17.65 -39.10 -17.68
CA THR A 211 17.56 -38.10 -16.61
C THR A 211 17.79 -36.73 -17.27
N PRO A 212 16.84 -35.81 -17.26
CA PRO A 212 17.08 -34.45 -17.77
C PRO A 212 18.30 -33.90 -17.00
N PRO A 213 19.24 -33.19 -17.66
CA PRO A 213 20.32 -32.55 -16.93
C PRO A 213 19.67 -31.72 -15.81
N ALA A 214 20.15 -31.91 -14.59
CA ALA A 214 19.59 -31.42 -13.35
C ALA A 214 19.28 -29.90 -13.43
N ALA A 215 18.10 -29.57 -13.88
CA ALA A 215 17.47 -28.31 -13.52
C ALA A 215 17.41 -28.32 -12.00
N ASN A 216 18.06 -27.34 -11.36
CA ASN A 216 18.03 -27.19 -9.91
C ASN A 216 16.58 -27.38 -9.43
N PRO A 217 16.28 -28.42 -8.63
CA PRO A 217 14.91 -28.77 -8.29
C PRO A 217 14.27 -27.55 -7.59
N ARG A 218 13.09 -27.16 -8.08
CA ARG A 218 12.30 -26.14 -7.41
C ARG A 218 11.85 -26.66 -6.05
N PRO A 219 11.80 -25.81 -5.02
CA PRO A 219 11.30 -26.22 -3.72
C PRO A 219 9.86 -26.68 -3.83
N ALA A 220 9.48 -27.69 -3.02
CA ALA A 220 8.11 -28.21 -2.96
C ALA A 220 7.10 -27.12 -2.56
N ASN A 221 7.53 -26.15 -1.76
CA ASN A 221 6.77 -24.97 -1.37
C ASN A 221 7.49 -23.73 -1.89
N PRO A 222 7.17 -23.23 -3.09
CA PRO A 222 7.81 -22.04 -3.63
C PRO A 222 7.46 -20.79 -2.80
N PRO A 223 8.39 -19.85 -2.64
CA PRO A 223 8.09 -18.58 -1.98
C PRO A 223 7.07 -17.78 -2.81
N LEU A 224 6.39 -16.83 -2.15
CA LEU A 224 5.52 -15.90 -2.85
C LEU A 224 6.36 -14.97 -3.73
N MET A 225 5.85 -14.71 -4.95
CA MET A 225 6.48 -13.74 -5.84
C MET A 225 6.39 -12.33 -5.26
N PRO A 226 7.51 -11.66 -4.97
CA PRO A 226 7.49 -10.29 -4.49
C PRO A 226 6.99 -9.33 -5.57
N ARG A 227 6.30 -8.29 -5.14
CA ARG A 227 5.78 -7.22 -6.01
C ARG A 227 6.41 -5.85 -5.72
N SER A 228 7.21 -5.77 -4.67
CA SER A 228 7.98 -4.58 -4.29
C SER A 228 9.35 -4.97 -3.78
N ALA A 229 10.31 -4.04 -3.83
CA ALA A 229 11.66 -4.28 -3.33
C ALA A 229 11.68 -4.67 -1.84
N SER A 230 10.81 -4.08 -1.02
CA SER A 230 10.71 -4.41 0.42
C SER A 230 10.31 -5.86 0.68
N GLN A 231 9.61 -6.52 -0.25
CA GLN A 231 9.20 -7.92 -0.14
C GLN A 231 10.31 -8.91 -0.51
N LEU A 232 11.49 -8.45 -0.92
CA LEU A 232 12.66 -9.32 -1.11
C LEU A 232 13.06 -10.05 0.18
N THR A 233 12.65 -9.55 1.34
CA THR A 233 12.77 -10.25 2.62
C THR A 233 12.07 -11.60 2.63
N TRP A 234 11.01 -11.79 1.82
CA TRP A 234 10.31 -13.09 1.68
C TRP A 234 11.18 -14.15 0.99
N LEU A 235 12.19 -13.71 0.23
CA LEU A 235 13.19 -14.57 -0.41
C LEU A 235 14.41 -14.84 0.49
N GLY A 236 14.34 -14.44 1.78
CA GLY A 236 15.41 -14.61 2.73
C GLY A 236 16.56 -13.59 2.58
N ILE A 237 16.30 -12.44 1.96
CA ILE A 237 17.26 -11.34 1.87
C ILE A 237 17.18 -10.50 3.14
N GLU A 238 18.33 -10.16 3.70
CA GLU A 238 18.41 -9.36 4.92
C GLU A 238 17.82 -7.96 4.73
N PRO A 239 17.09 -7.41 5.72
CA PRO A 239 16.48 -6.09 5.62
C PRO A 239 17.47 -4.96 5.29
N ALA A 240 18.69 -5.02 5.81
CA ALA A 240 19.72 -4.03 5.51
C ALA A 240 20.13 -4.05 4.02
N ALA A 241 20.27 -5.24 3.42
CA ALA A 241 20.57 -5.39 2.00
C ALA A 241 19.37 -4.93 1.13
N VAL A 242 18.15 -5.23 1.55
CA VAL A 242 16.93 -4.73 0.88
C VAL A 242 16.89 -3.21 0.90
N GLN A 243 17.14 -2.59 2.05
CA GLN A 243 17.16 -1.13 2.18
C GLN A 243 18.24 -0.47 1.30
N ALA A 244 19.41 -1.08 1.20
CA ALA A 244 20.50 -0.60 0.33
C ALA A 244 20.14 -0.69 -1.16
N LEU A 245 19.39 -1.74 -1.57
CA LEU A 245 18.99 -1.95 -2.96
C LEU A 245 17.72 -1.18 -3.35
N GLU A 246 16.84 -0.86 -2.41
CA GLU A 246 15.52 -0.27 -2.68
C GLU A 246 15.54 0.97 -3.61
N PRO A 247 16.52 1.90 -3.50
CA PRO A 247 16.60 3.04 -4.41
C PRO A 247 16.92 2.67 -5.87
N TYR A 248 17.52 1.50 -6.10
CA TYR A 248 18.11 1.11 -7.37
C TYR A 248 17.38 -0.02 -8.09
N VAL A 249 16.46 -0.72 -7.41
CA VAL A 249 15.73 -1.86 -8.00
C VAL A 249 14.23 -1.62 -7.99
N VAL A 250 13.54 -2.29 -8.92
CA VAL A 250 12.09 -2.31 -9.01
C VAL A 250 11.63 -3.70 -9.47
N ILE A 251 10.38 -4.06 -9.16
CA ILE A 251 9.74 -5.27 -9.69
C ILE A 251 8.55 -4.80 -10.52
N LEU A 252 8.67 -4.90 -11.83
CA LEU A 252 7.62 -4.54 -12.78
C LEU A 252 6.91 -5.81 -13.28
N PRO A 253 5.66 -5.69 -13.80
CA PRO A 253 4.91 -6.86 -14.28
C PRO A 253 5.56 -7.58 -15.48
N GLU A 254 6.36 -6.87 -16.24
CA GLU A 254 7.05 -7.39 -17.43
C GLU A 254 8.50 -6.91 -17.49
N ALA A 255 9.31 -7.60 -18.26
CA ALA A 255 10.70 -7.22 -18.51
C ALA A 255 10.75 -5.84 -19.20
N SER A 256 11.72 -5.02 -18.82
CA SER A 256 11.86 -3.66 -19.35
C SER A 256 13.30 -3.22 -19.43
N ALA A 257 13.61 -2.36 -20.41
CA ALA A 257 14.89 -1.69 -20.51
C ALA A 257 14.98 -0.54 -19.49
N ILE A 258 16.21 -0.11 -19.22
CA ILE A 258 16.52 1.01 -18.31
C ILE A 258 16.54 2.29 -19.13
N ASN A 259 15.85 3.32 -18.63
CA ASN A 259 15.90 4.63 -19.26
C ASN A 259 17.19 5.37 -18.86
N VAL A 260 18.05 5.61 -19.85
CA VAL A 260 19.33 6.28 -19.64
C VAL A 260 19.18 7.73 -19.17
N ASN A 261 18.08 8.39 -19.51
CA ASN A 261 17.84 9.80 -19.17
C ASN A 261 17.39 10.01 -17.70
N THR A 262 16.99 8.94 -17.02
CA THR A 262 16.45 9.03 -15.66
C THR A 262 17.23 8.16 -14.66
N ALA A 263 17.90 7.09 -15.12
CA ALA A 263 18.59 6.13 -14.26
C ALA A 263 19.77 6.76 -13.49
N PRO A 264 19.96 6.46 -12.20
CA PRO A 264 21.15 6.87 -11.46
C PRO A 264 22.41 6.17 -11.99
N ARG A 265 23.57 6.74 -11.73
CA ARG A 265 24.86 6.23 -12.24
C ARG A 265 25.13 4.78 -11.85
N GLU A 266 24.73 4.39 -10.63
CA GLU A 266 24.90 3.02 -10.11
C GLU A 266 24.13 2.00 -10.98
N VAL A 267 22.91 2.37 -11.40
CA VAL A 267 22.09 1.54 -12.27
C VAL A 267 22.65 1.49 -13.70
N LEU A 268 23.22 2.60 -14.19
CA LEU A 268 23.87 2.62 -15.50
C LEU A 268 25.10 1.73 -15.55
N VAL A 269 25.97 1.78 -14.52
CA VAL A 269 27.14 0.88 -14.38
C VAL A 269 26.72 -0.58 -14.32
N ALA A 270 25.64 -0.88 -13.62
CA ALA A 270 25.10 -2.23 -13.54
C ALA A 270 24.57 -2.74 -14.90
N ALA A 271 23.81 -1.90 -15.60
CA ALA A 271 23.10 -2.27 -16.83
C ALA A 271 24.02 -2.36 -18.05
N ILE A 272 25.00 -1.46 -18.14
CA ILE A 272 25.92 -1.35 -19.28
C ILE A 272 27.24 -2.04 -18.94
N GLU A 273 27.46 -3.19 -19.54
CA GLU A 273 28.67 -3.95 -19.31
C GLU A 273 29.92 -3.18 -19.75
N GLY A 274 30.92 -3.11 -18.86
CA GLY A 274 32.17 -2.39 -19.11
C GLY A 274 32.11 -0.88 -18.85
N LEU A 275 30.95 -0.33 -18.44
CA LEU A 275 30.84 1.08 -18.07
C LEU A 275 31.44 1.30 -16.68
N ASP A 276 32.42 2.21 -16.59
CA ASP A 276 32.98 2.65 -15.33
C ASP A 276 32.16 3.80 -14.71
N LEU A 277 32.31 3.99 -13.40
CA LEU A 277 31.55 4.98 -12.62
C LEU A 277 31.80 6.42 -13.08
N ALA A 278 33.03 6.75 -13.52
CA ALA A 278 33.36 8.09 -13.97
C ALA A 278 32.68 8.42 -15.32
N THR A 279 32.62 7.43 -16.22
CA THR A 279 31.90 7.57 -17.49
C THR A 279 30.38 7.61 -17.26
N ALA A 280 29.84 6.80 -16.33
CA ALA A 280 28.43 6.91 -15.93
C ALA A 280 28.08 8.29 -15.38
N GLU A 281 28.93 8.88 -14.55
CA GLU A 281 28.75 10.23 -14.03
C GLU A 281 28.75 11.28 -15.17
N ARG A 282 29.67 11.16 -16.13
CA ARG A 282 29.66 12.04 -17.33
C ARG A 282 28.38 11.93 -18.15
N ILE A 283 27.84 10.72 -18.27
CA ILE A 283 26.54 10.51 -18.94
C ILE A 283 25.44 11.24 -18.17
N VAL A 284 25.39 11.08 -16.84
CA VAL A 284 24.40 11.76 -15.98
C VAL A 284 24.47 13.27 -16.09
N GLN A 285 25.68 13.84 -16.09
CA GLN A 285 25.88 15.30 -16.24
C GLN A 285 25.57 15.79 -17.66
N SER A 286 25.91 15.01 -18.68
CA SER A 286 25.62 15.37 -20.08
C SER A 286 24.11 15.46 -20.33
N ARG A 287 23.35 14.45 -19.88
CA ARG A 287 21.90 14.38 -20.10
C ARG A 287 21.11 15.47 -19.37
N GLN A 288 21.66 16.06 -18.30
CA GLN A 288 21.05 17.22 -17.64
C GLN A 288 21.00 18.45 -18.52
N ARG A 289 21.94 18.57 -19.47
CA ARG A 289 22.00 19.69 -20.42
C ARG A 289 21.24 19.38 -21.70
N VAL A 290 21.44 18.18 -22.23
CA VAL A 290 20.82 17.71 -23.47
C VAL A 290 20.41 16.25 -23.28
N PRO A 291 19.10 15.94 -23.29
CA PRO A 291 18.63 14.58 -23.19
C PRO A 291 19.18 13.69 -24.32
N ILE A 292 19.50 12.47 -23.99
CA ILE A 292 19.96 11.46 -24.95
C ILE A 292 18.75 11.00 -25.77
N LYS A 293 18.80 11.18 -27.09
CA LYS A 293 17.66 10.92 -27.99
C LYS A 293 17.62 9.49 -28.51
N SER A 294 18.76 8.81 -28.52
CA SER A 294 18.86 7.42 -28.97
C SER A 294 19.95 6.67 -28.23
N PRO A 295 19.88 5.33 -28.13
CA PRO A 295 20.99 4.53 -27.61
C PRO A 295 22.30 4.71 -28.39
N ALA A 296 22.22 5.10 -29.66
CA ALA A 296 23.41 5.38 -30.51
C ALA A 296 24.17 6.63 -30.02
N ASP A 297 23.49 7.61 -29.41
CA ASP A 297 24.15 8.82 -28.88
C ASP A 297 25.04 8.48 -27.67
N LEU A 298 24.76 7.38 -26.96
CA LEU A 298 25.61 6.87 -25.89
C LEU A 298 26.97 6.44 -26.39
N LYS A 299 27.07 5.95 -27.63
CA LYS A 299 28.34 5.55 -28.22
C LYS A 299 29.31 6.73 -28.33
N ALA A 300 28.80 7.95 -28.52
CA ALA A 300 29.64 9.16 -28.50
C ALA A 300 30.21 9.47 -27.11
N LEU A 301 29.45 9.14 -26.05
CA LEU A 301 29.85 9.37 -24.65
C LEU A 301 30.72 8.23 -24.11
N ALA A 302 30.57 7.03 -24.65
CA ALA A 302 31.31 5.82 -24.23
C ALA A 302 31.81 5.03 -25.47
N PRO A 303 32.74 5.57 -26.28
CA PRO A 303 33.14 5.01 -27.57
C PRO A 303 33.90 3.67 -27.43
N SER A 304 34.43 3.37 -26.26
CA SER A 304 35.14 2.12 -25.96
C SER A 304 34.23 0.91 -25.78
N LEU A 305 32.90 1.14 -25.56
CA LEU A 305 31.97 0.05 -25.32
C LEU A 305 31.41 -0.54 -26.62
N PRO A 306 31.23 -1.87 -26.68
CA PRO A 306 30.61 -2.51 -27.82
C PRO A 306 29.12 -2.15 -27.89
N PRO A 307 28.51 -2.10 -29.11
CA PRO A 307 27.10 -1.76 -29.28
C PRO A 307 26.14 -2.65 -28.47
N ALA A 308 26.44 -3.93 -28.32
CA ALA A 308 25.64 -4.89 -27.55
C ALA A 308 25.49 -4.52 -26.05
N SER A 309 26.40 -3.71 -25.52
CA SER A 309 26.31 -3.21 -24.13
C SER A 309 25.09 -2.31 -23.91
N PHE A 310 24.51 -1.77 -24.99
CA PHE A 310 23.36 -0.85 -24.91
C PHE A 310 22.01 -1.52 -25.21
N ASP A 311 21.96 -2.84 -25.46
CA ASP A 311 20.75 -3.56 -25.85
C ASP A 311 19.63 -3.50 -24.78
N ARG A 312 20.01 -3.26 -23.52
CA ARG A 312 19.09 -3.18 -22.36
C ARG A 312 18.79 -1.74 -21.94
N ILE A 313 19.18 -0.77 -22.78
CA ILE A 313 19.02 0.66 -22.53
C ILE A 313 17.94 1.22 -23.48
N ALA A 314 17.11 2.07 -22.93
CA ALA A 314 16.10 2.85 -23.66
C ALA A 314 16.24 4.34 -23.35
N VAL A 315 15.56 5.15 -24.11
CA VAL A 315 15.46 6.60 -23.90
C VAL A 315 14.04 7.02 -23.48
N GLY A 316 13.12 6.07 -23.41
CA GLY A 316 11.74 6.26 -23.01
C GLY A 316 11.33 5.25 -21.95
N SER A 317 10.22 5.53 -21.28
CA SER A 317 9.71 4.76 -20.13
C SER A 317 8.25 4.41 -20.32
N ASN A 318 7.91 3.18 -19.92
CA ASN A 318 6.53 2.70 -19.92
C ASN A 318 5.92 2.62 -18.53
N PHE A 319 6.73 2.67 -17.47
CA PHE A 319 6.27 2.51 -16.11
C PHE A 319 6.67 3.71 -15.27
N PHE A 320 5.70 4.22 -14.52
CA PHE A 320 5.90 5.35 -13.62
C PHE A 320 5.34 5.02 -12.24
N GLU A 321 6.04 5.44 -11.21
CA GLU A 321 5.57 5.40 -9.83
C GLU A 321 5.03 6.78 -9.45
N VAL A 322 3.79 6.83 -9.02
CA VAL A 322 3.11 8.04 -8.56
C VAL A 322 2.95 7.97 -7.06
N ARG A 323 3.49 8.94 -6.35
CA ARG A 323 3.28 9.14 -4.93
C ARG A 323 2.43 10.38 -4.71
N GLY A 324 1.32 10.21 -4.01
CA GLY A 324 0.46 11.30 -3.58
C GLY A 324 0.36 11.30 -2.07
N ARG A 325 0.51 12.47 -1.46
CA ARG A 325 0.33 12.71 -0.03
C ARG A 325 -0.73 13.78 0.16
N LEU A 326 -1.75 13.43 0.91
CA LEU A 326 -2.81 14.35 1.29
C LEU A 326 -2.82 14.51 2.80
N ARG A 327 -2.80 15.75 3.26
CA ARG A 327 -3.04 16.14 4.64
C ARG A 327 -4.40 16.83 4.72
N LEU A 328 -5.30 16.25 5.52
CA LEU A 328 -6.65 16.76 5.76
C LEU A 328 -6.82 16.95 7.28
N GLY A 329 -6.69 18.18 7.77
CA GLY A 329 -6.56 18.43 9.20
C GLY A 329 -5.39 17.65 9.80
N ASP A 330 -5.67 16.79 10.79
CA ASP A 330 -4.68 15.94 11.47
C ASP A 330 -4.45 14.59 10.77
N VAL A 331 -5.19 14.29 9.71
CA VAL A 331 -5.09 13.02 8.98
C VAL A 331 -4.14 13.18 7.80
N VAL A 332 -3.08 12.36 7.78
CA VAL A 332 -2.17 12.26 6.64
C VAL A 332 -2.38 10.92 5.96
N LEU A 333 -2.67 10.96 4.68
CA LEU A 333 -2.76 9.78 3.82
C LEU A 333 -1.69 9.86 2.73
N GLU A 334 -0.93 8.78 2.59
CA GLU A 334 0.01 8.63 1.48
C GLU A 334 -0.39 7.42 0.63
N GLN A 335 -0.36 7.60 -0.68
CA GLN A 335 -0.65 6.55 -1.65
C GLN A 335 0.48 6.48 -2.66
N ARG A 336 0.97 5.25 -2.89
CA ARG A 336 1.89 4.88 -3.95
C ARG A 336 1.12 4.12 -5.03
N SER A 337 1.30 4.50 -6.27
CA SER A 337 0.63 3.83 -7.39
C SER A 337 1.64 3.54 -8.49
N LEU A 338 1.63 2.32 -9.03
CA LEU A 338 2.36 1.97 -10.24
C LEU A 338 1.42 2.13 -11.44
N VAL A 339 1.84 2.92 -12.41
CA VAL A 339 1.09 3.13 -13.64
C VAL A 339 1.93 2.67 -14.84
N GLN A 340 1.24 2.14 -15.85
CA GLN A 340 1.84 1.75 -17.12
C GLN A 340 1.29 2.63 -18.24
N ARG A 341 2.19 3.21 -19.02
CA ARG A 341 1.89 3.95 -20.23
C ARG A 341 2.02 3.01 -21.45
N ARG A 342 0.93 2.85 -22.20
CA ARG A 342 0.88 2.09 -23.46
C ARG A 342 0.34 3.01 -24.55
N GLY A 343 1.24 3.67 -25.28
CA GLY A 343 0.86 4.75 -26.20
C GLY A 343 0.07 5.85 -25.48
N ALA A 344 -1.11 6.19 -25.96
CA ALA A 344 -1.97 7.21 -25.35
C ALA A 344 -2.78 6.71 -24.13
N GLN A 345 -2.64 5.45 -23.73
CA GLN A 345 -3.34 4.91 -22.58
C GLN A 345 -2.41 4.84 -21.36
N VAL A 346 -2.90 5.26 -20.20
CA VAL A 346 -2.20 5.13 -18.92
C VAL A 346 -3.07 4.30 -17.98
N LEU A 347 -2.58 3.10 -17.65
CA LEU A 347 -3.27 2.11 -16.82
C LEU A 347 -2.70 2.13 -15.42
N VAL A 348 -3.55 2.05 -14.41
CA VAL A 348 -3.12 1.87 -13.02
C VAL A 348 -3.02 0.37 -12.76
N LEU A 349 -1.81 -0.11 -12.46
CA LEU A 349 -1.53 -1.52 -12.22
C LEU A 349 -1.63 -1.88 -10.74
N GLN A 350 -1.16 -0.99 -9.88
CA GLN A 350 -1.12 -1.22 -8.43
C GLN A 350 -1.40 0.09 -7.69
N ARG A 351 -2.12 -0.02 -6.58
CA ARG A 351 -2.29 1.06 -5.59
C ARG A 351 -1.98 0.51 -4.22
N GLU A 352 -1.16 1.22 -3.49
CA GLU A 352 -0.76 0.86 -2.13
C GLU A 352 -0.90 2.09 -1.23
N ARG A 353 -1.48 1.90 -0.06
CA ARG A 353 -1.47 2.93 0.98
C ARG A 353 -0.21 2.76 1.81
N VAL A 354 0.56 3.82 1.90
CA VAL A 354 1.77 3.84 2.71
C VAL A 354 1.42 4.48 4.05
N SER A 355 1.57 3.72 5.13
CA SER A 355 1.51 4.31 6.47
C SER A 355 2.87 4.94 6.77
N SER A 356 2.99 6.25 6.67
CA SER A 356 4.19 6.93 7.14
C SER A 356 4.27 6.82 8.66
N ARG A 357 5.33 6.20 9.15
CA ARG A 357 5.68 6.18 10.58
C ARG A 357 6.30 7.51 11.06
N ASP A 358 6.40 8.50 10.18
CA ASP A 358 7.14 9.74 10.43
C ASP A 358 6.39 10.77 11.28
N GLY A 359 5.29 10.38 11.93
CA GLY A 359 4.50 11.26 12.81
C GLY A 359 4.79 11.14 14.31
N MET A 360 5.79 10.37 14.75
CA MET A 360 6.13 10.23 16.18
C MET A 360 7.63 10.46 16.42
N GLY A 361 8.11 11.68 16.12
CA GLY A 361 9.51 12.00 16.40
C GLY A 361 9.87 13.41 15.99
N SER A 362 9.42 14.39 16.73
CA SER A 362 10.11 15.66 16.98
C SER A 362 9.43 16.38 18.13
#